data_292d5d4226eb930d157eae594d51765f
#
_entry.id   292d5d4226eb930d157eae594d51765f
#
_cell.length_a   1.000
_cell.length_b   1.000
_cell.length_c   1.000
_cell.angle_alpha   90.00
_cell.angle_beta   90.00
_cell.angle_gamma   90.00
#
_symmetry.space_group_name_H-M   'P 1'
#
loop_
_entity.id
_entity.type
_entity.pdbx_description
1 polymer ?
#
loop_
_entity_poly.entity_id
_entity_poly.type
_entity_poly.pdbx_seq_one_letter_code
_entity_poly.pdbx_strand_id
1 'polypeptide(L)'
;MSQYDEGHTIAGWTGCAVATAGCVVLGLGVVTVSVPVLMGGGALMALGVLVTWGLHLAGWGKPPGRRPREEWGMRTRDLAARDGHPGCVGCRLAGRGRRAAVPVVAAAEPEVVTADAGG
;
A
#
# COMPACT_ATOMS: atom_id res chain seq x y z
N MET A 1 -12.75 9.19 -18.99
CA MET A 1 -11.36 9.12 -18.54
C MET A 1 -11.31 8.85 -17.05
N SER A 2 -10.57 7.83 -16.63
CA SER A 2 -10.38 7.51 -15.23
C SER A 2 -9.61 8.65 -14.53
N GLN A 3 -10.14 9.15 -13.43
CA GLN A 3 -9.43 10.09 -12.54
C GLN A 3 -8.56 9.36 -11.51
N TYR A 4 -8.57 8.03 -11.57
CA TYR A 4 -7.84 7.16 -10.66
C TYR A 4 -6.64 6.56 -11.37
N ASP A 5 -5.51 6.51 -10.69
CA ASP A 5 -4.36 5.71 -11.11
C ASP A 5 -4.79 4.24 -11.19
N GLU A 6 -4.51 3.58 -12.30
CA GLU A 6 -4.83 2.16 -12.52
C GLU A 6 -3.96 1.19 -11.69
N GLY A 7 -3.17 1.72 -10.76
CA GLY A 7 -2.41 0.90 -9.82
C GLY A 7 -1.14 0.28 -10.39
N HIS A 8 -0.61 0.79 -11.48
CA HIS A 8 0.67 0.36 -12.04
C HIS A 8 1.83 0.79 -11.13
N THR A 9 2.29 -0.12 -10.28
CA THR A 9 3.40 0.14 -9.35
C THR A 9 4.50 -0.89 -9.52
N ILE A 10 5.74 -0.50 -9.22
CA ILE A 10 6.87 -1.43 -9.19
C ILE A 10 6.62 -2.54 -8.18
N ALA A 11 6.09 -2.21 -7.01
CA ALA A 11 5.73 -3.19 -5.99
C ALA A 11 4.72 -4.23 -6.51
N GLY A 12 3.65 -3.75 -7.16
CA GLY A 12 2.60 -4.62 -7.72
C GLY A 12 3.12 -5.54 -8.82
N TRP A 13 3.85 -5.01 -9.78
CA TRP A 13 4.42 -5.79 -10.89
C TRP A 13 5.45 -6.80 -10.42
N THR A 14 6.36 -6.40 -9.53
CA THR A 14 7.38 -7.31 -8.97
C THR A 14 6.73 -8.43 -8.16
N GLY A 15 5.78 -8.09 -7.30
CA GLY A 15 5.04 -9.06 -6.51
C GLY A 15 4.24 -10.04 -7.37
N CYS A 16 3.58 -9.53 -8.41
CA CYS A 16 2.84 -10.35 -9.38
C CYS A 16 3.76 -11.32 -10.12
N ALA A 17 4.93 -10.86 -10.58
CA ALA A 17 5.90 -11.71 -11.26
C ALA A 17 6.40 -12.84 -10.37
N VAL A 18 6.77 -12.54 -9.12
CA VAL A 18 7.24 -13.55 -8.16
C VAL A 18 6.12 -14.52 -7.79
N ALA A 19 4.90 -14.01 -7.56
CA ALA A 19 3.75 -14.86 -7.25
C ALA A 19 3.39 -15.79 -8.43
N THR A 20 3.46 -15.30 -9.67
CA THR A 20 3.23 -16.11 -10.86
C THR A 20 4.25 -17.24 -10.97
N ALA A 21 5.53 -16.95 -10.73
CA ALA A 21 6.58 -17.97 -10.69
C ALA A 21 6.29 -19.00 -9.57
N GLY A 22 5.86 -18.55 -8.39
CA GLY A 22 5.46 -19.43 -7.30
C GLY A 22 4.29 -20.35 -7.66
N CYS A 23 3.28 -19.81 -8.37
CA CYS A 23 2.14 -20.60 -8.86
C CYS A 23 2.58 -21.67 -9.87
N VAL A 24 3.49 -21.35 -10.79
CA VAL A 24 4.03 -22.33 -11.76
C VAL A 24 4.75 -23.46 -11.05
N VAL A 25 5.62 -23.14 -10.07
CA VAL A 25 6.34 -24.14 -9.28
C VAL A 25 5.38 -24.99 -8.43
N LEU A 26 4.36 -24.37 -7.83
CA LEU A 26 3.31 -25.11 -7.10
C LEU A 26 2.58 -26.09 -8.02
N GLY A 27 2.16 -25.63 -9.21
CA GLY A 27 1.51 -26.49 -10.21
C GLY A 27 2.38 -27.67 -10.63
N LEU A 28 3.67 -27.42 -10.84
CA LEU A 28 4.64 -28.50 -11.13
C LEU A 28 4.75 -29.48 -9.95
N GLY A 29 4.77 -28.98 -8.71
CA GLY A 29 4.79 -29.79 -7.51
C GLY A 29 3.56 -30.69 -7.37
N VAL A 30 2.38 -30.19 -7.75
CA VAL A 30 1.14 -30.98 -7.78
C VAL A 30 1.21 -32.08 -8.84
N VAL A 31 1.62 -31.74 -10.05
CA VAL A 31 1.69 -32.70 -11.19
C VAL A 31 2.72 -33.79 -10.92
N THR A 32 3.86 -33.46 -10.32
CA THR A 32 4.94 -34.42 -10.01
C THR A 32 4.76 -35.10 -8.64
N VAL A 33 3.74 -34.72 -7.89
CA VAL A 33 3.50 -35.21 -6.50
C VAL A 33 4.76 -35.06 -5.64
N SER A 34 5.45 -33.92 -5.77
CA SER A 34 6.74 -33.68 -5.12
C SER A 34 6.59 -32.67 -3.99
N VAL A 35 6.72 -33.12 -2.75
CA VAL A 35 6.65 -32.26 -1.55
C VAL A 35 7.71 -31.15 -1.58
N PRO A 36 9.00 -31.40 -1.88
CA PRO A 36 9.99 -30.33 -1.91
C PRO A 36 9.67 -29.26 -2.97
N VAL A 37 9.10 -29.62 -4.12
CA VAL A 37 8.70 -28.66 -5.15
C VAL A 37 7.49 -27.84 -4.67
N LEU A 38 6.51 -28.46 -4.00
CA LEU A 38 5.39 -27.76 -3.38
C LEU A 38 5.87 -26.74 -2.33
N MET A 39 6.79 -27.15 -1.48
CA MET A 39 7.39 -26.26 -0.46
C MET A 39 8.12 -25.09 -1.11
N GLY A 40 8.88 -25.33 -2.17
CA GLY A 40 9.56 -24.28 -2.94
C GLY A 40 8.59 -23.30 -3.57
N GLY A 41 7.52 -23.77 -4.17
CA GLY A 41 6.45 -22.92 -4.74
C GLY A 41 5.76 -22.08 -3.68
N GLY A 42 5.42 -22.67 -2.53
CA GLY A 42 4.86 -21.96 -1.38
C GLY A 42 5.80 -20.88 -0.82
N ALA A 43 7.09 -21.19 -0.74
CA ALA A 43 8.10 -20.21 -0.33
C ALA A 43 8.22 -19.04 -1.29
N LEU A 44 8.15 -19.29 -2.61
CA LEU A 44 8.12 -18.21 -3.62
C LEU A 44 6.86 -17.34 -3.49
N MET A 45 5.70 -17.92 -3.21
CA MET A 45 4.47 -17.16 -2.96
C MET A 45 4.63 -16.24 -1.76
N ALA A 46 5.13 -16.75 -0.65
CA ALA A 46 5.41 -15.97 0.56
C ALA A 46 6.43 -14.85 0.28
N LEU A 47 7.48 -15.15 -0.49
CA LEU A 47 8.46 -14.15 -0.91
C LEU A 47 7.80 -13.05 -1.75
N GLY A 48 6.90 -13.38 -2.65
CA GLY A 48 6.14 -12.40 -3.44
C GLY A 48 5.38 -11.41 -2.56
N VAL A 49 4.71 -11.90 -1.51
CA VAL A 49 4.02 -11.05 -0.53
C VAL A 49 5.00 -10.16 0.22
N LEU A 50 6.11 -10.72 0.72
CA LEU A 50 7.11 -9.95 1.47
C LEU A 50 7.80 -8.88 0.62
N VAL A 51 8.13 -9.20 -0.64
CA VAL A 51 8.73 -8.25 -1.57
C VAL A 51 7.76 -7.11 -1.89
N THR A 52 6.50 -7.42 -2.16
CA THR A 52 5.46 -6.41 -2.39
C THR A 52 5.33 -5.48 -1.19
N TRP A 53 5.25 -6.05 0.00
CA TRP A 53 5.15 -5.28 1.24
C TRP A 53 6.39 -4.42 1.49
N GLY A 54 7.58 -4.99 1.34
CA GLY A 54 8.85 -4.26 1.49
C GLY A 54 8.98 -3.10 0.50
N LEU A 55 8.63 -3.32 -0.77
CA LEU A 55 8.62 -2.27 -1.79
C LEU A 55 7.58 -1.20 -1.51
N HIS A 56 6.41 -1.58 -1.00
CA HIS A 56 5.39 -0.62 -0.57
C HIS A 56 5.91 0.28 0.56
N LEU A 57 6.56 -0.29 1.56
CA LEU A 57 7.17 0.46 2.66
C LEU A 57 8.33 1.34 2.22
N ALA A 58 9.05 0.95 1.16
CA ALA A 58 10.12 1.74 0.56
C ALA A 58 9.63 2.90 -0.33
N GLY A 59 8.32 2.97 -0.59
CA GLY A 59 7.71 4.02 -1.40
C GLY A 59 7.53 3.66 -2.88
N TRP A 60 7.66 2.39 -3.26
CA TRP A 60 7.44 1.91 -4.62
C TRP A 60 6.04 1.37 -4.86
N GLY A 61 5.22 1.30 -3.82
CA GLY A 61 3.79 1.04 -3.88
C GLY A 61 3.01 2.32 -3.58
N LYS A 62 1.93 2.57 -4.33
CA LYS A 62 1.11 3.76 -4.13
C LYS A 62 -0.08 3.44 -3.22
N PRO A 63 -0.49 4.35 -2.30
CA PRO A 63 -1.72 4.17 -1.56
C PRO A 63 -2.94 4.29 -2.48
N PRO A 64 -4.08 3.71 -2.11
CA PRO A 64 -5.32 3.89 -2.85
C PRO A 64 -5.79 5.34 -2.76
N GLY A 65 -6.41 5.84 -3.82
CA GLY A 65 -6.99 7.18 -3.85
C GLY A 65 -6.71 7.96 -5.12
N ARG A 66 -7.22 9.17 -5.17
CA ARG A 66 -6.99 10.09 -6.28
C ARG A 66 -5.58 10.67 -6.21
N ARG A 67 -4.94 10.77 -7.37
CA ARG A 67 -3.61 11.36 -7.50
C ARG A 67 -3.52 12.26 -8.72
N PRO A 68 -2.69 13.30 -8.66
CA PRO A 68 -2.36 14.09 -9.84
C PRO A 68 -1.65 13.18 -10.87
N ARG A 69 -1.86 13.49 -12.15
CA ARG A 69 -1.34 12.67 -13.26
C ARG A 69 0.19 12.56 -13.27
N GLU A 70 0.87 13.57 -12.74
CA GLU A 70 2.33 13.60 -12.62
C GLU A 70 2.86 12.47 -11.72
N GLU A 71 2.04 12.01 -10.77
CA GLU A 71 2.37 10.93 -9.83
C GLU A 71 1.96 9.53 -10.32
N TRP A 72 1.36 9.42 -11.49
CA TRP A 72 0.91 8.14 -12.04
C TRP A 72 2.06 7.27 -12.58
N GLY A 73 3.21 7.87 -12.81
CA GLY A 73 4.38 7.15 -13.29
C GLY A 73 4.77 5.98 -12.39
N MET A 74 5.10 4.84 -12.98
CA MET A 74 5.49 3.63 -12.26
C MET A 74 6.76 3.83 -11.41
N ARG A 75 7.64 4.73 -11.83
CA ARG A 75 8.91 5.06 -11.16
C ARG A 75 8.79 6.22 -10.17
N THR A 76 7.62 6.79 -9.99
CA THR A 76 7.41 7.85 -9.01
C THR A 76 7.40 7.25 -7.61
N ARG A 77 8.35 7.69 -6.79
CA ARG A 77 8.48 7.20 -5.41
C ARG A 77 7.54 7.95 -4.50
N ASP A 78 6.84 7.23 -3.64
CA ASP A 78 5.99 7.79 -2.61
C ASP A 78 6.78 8.04 -1.33
N LEU A 79 7.07 9.31 -1.06
CA LEU A 79 7.82 9.72 0.14
C LEU A 79 6.97 9.62 1.41
N ALA A 80 5.65 9.66 1.31
CA ALA A 80 4.74 9.53 2.44
C ALA A 80 4.74 8.12 3.06
N ALA A 81 5.26 7.12 2.35
CA ALA A 81 5.39 5.76 2.88
C ALA A 81 6.27 5.67 4.12
N ARG A 82 7.19 6.61 4.34
CA ARG A 82 8.03 6.65 5.54
C ARG A 82 7.23 6.85 6.82
N ASP A 83 6.26 7.75 6.77
CA ASP A 83 5.40 8.07 7.91
C ASP A 83 4.23 7.11 8.03
N GLY A 84 3.92 6.42 6.95
CA GLY A 84 2.80 5.51 6.82
C GLY A 84 1.53 6.18 6.33
N HIS A 85 0.78 5.45 5.51
CA HIS A 85 -0.49 5.94 4.98
C HIS A 85 -1.61 5.76 6.01
N PRO A 86 -2.52 6.74 6.17
CA PRO A 86 -3.67 6.58 7.05
C PRO A 86 -4.56 5.43 6.53
N GLY A 87 -4.94 4.53 7.44
CA GLY A 87 -5.79 3.39 7.11
C GLY A 87 -5.13 2.26 6.30
N CYS A 88 -3.83 2.35 6.00
CA CYS A 88 -3.10 1.30 5.29
C CYS A 88 -2.70 0.15 6.22
N VAL A 89 -3.18 -1.05 5.95
CA VAL A 89 -2.85 -2.25 6.74
C VAL A 89 -1.37 -2.57 6.68
N GLY A 90 -0.73 -2.49 5.50
CA GLY A 90 0.69 -2.76 5.34
C GLY A 90 1.59 -1.82 6.14
N CYS A 91 1.25 -0.54 6.20
CA CYS A 91 1.96 0.43 7.03
C CYS A 91 1.76 0.17 8.52
N ARG A 92 0.55 -0.20 8.93
CA ARG A 92 0.24 -0.53 10.33
C ARG A 92 1.00 -1.76 10.81
N LEU A 93 1.13 -2.78 9.99
CA LEU A 93 1.91 -3.98 10.30
C LEU A 93 3.39 -3.66 10.53
N ALA A 94 3.91 -2.63 9.85
CA ALA A 94 5.26 -2.12 10.06
C ALA A 94 5.37 -1.11 11.22
N GLY A 95 4.30 -0.85 11.96
CA GLY A 95 4.27 0.13 13.05
C GLY A 95 4.22 1.59 12.57
N ARG A 96 3.94 1.82 11.29
CA ARG A 96 3.82 3.16 10.69
C ARG A 96 2.36 3.63 10.68
N GLY A 97 2.13 4.92 10.53
CA GLY A 97 0.79 5.50 10.41
C GLY A 97 0.06 5.77 11.72
N ARG A 98 0.64 5.40 12.86
CA ARG A 98 0.03 5.67 14.17
C ARG A 98 -0.02 7.16 14.53
N ARG A 99 0.91 7.96 14.01
CA ARG A 99 0.97 9.41 14.25
C ARG A 99 -0.09 10.18 13.48
N ALA A 100 -0.61 9.64 12.37
CA ALA A 100 -1.68 10.25 11.60
C ALA A 100 -3.05 10.14 12.30
N ALA A 101 -3.14 9.35 13.37
CA ALA A 101 -4.36 9.19 14.16
C ALA A 101 -4.40 10.11 15.39
N VAL A 102 -3.54 11.11 15.48
CA VAL A 102 -3.80 12.21 16.43
C VAL A 102 -5.06 12.90 15.90
N PRO A 103 -6.18 12.82 16.64
CA PRO A 103 -7.33 13.60 16.23
C PRO A 103 -6.86 15.06 16.20
N VAL A 104 -6.96 15.66 15.04
CA VAL A 104 -7.00 17.12 14.98
C VAL A 104 -8.17 17.47 15.87
N VAL A 105 -7.88 17.86 17.09
CA VAL A 105 -8.87 18.54 17.92
C VAL A 105 -9.35 19.65 17.02
N ALA A 106 -10.57 19.52 16.52
CA ALA A 106 -11.20 20.57 15.74
C ALA A 106 -10.95 21.81 16.55
N ALA A 107 -10.17 22.73 15.97
CA ALA A 107 -9.97 24.02 16.58
C ALA A 107 -11.37 24.50 16.90
N ALA A 108 -11.63 24.71 18.18
CA ALA A 108 -12.92 25.17 18.62
C ALA A 108 -13.32 26.29 17.69
N GLU A 109 -14.42 26.13 16.99
CA GLU A 109 -14.96 27.17 16.15
C GLU A 109 -14.94 28.45 16.99
N PRO A 110 -14.39 29.53 16.49
CA PRO A 110 -14.47 30.78 17.20
C PRO A 110 -15.96 31.04 17.43
N GLU A 111 -16.36 31.03 18.67
CA GLU A 111 -17.68 31.42 19.07
C GLU A 111 -17.94 32.78 18.44
N VAL A 112 -18.83 32.79 17.46
CA VAL A 112 -19.30 34.04 16.88
C VAL A 112 -20.04 34.74 18.01
N VAL A 113 -19.34 35.61 18.68
CA VAL A 113 -20.00 36.57 19.57
C VAL A 113 -20.86 37.44 18.66
N THR A 114 -22.11 37.08 18.53
CA THR A 114 -23.10 38.00 18.01
C THR A 114 -23.14 39.15 18.98
N ALA A 115 -22.46 40.22 18.62
CA ALA A 115 -22.69 41.47 19.32
C ALA A 115 -24.17 41.78 19.18
N ASP A 116 -24.89 41.63 20.21
CA ASP A 116 -26.24 42.11 20.29
C ASP A 116 -26.17 43.63 20.16
N ALA A 117 -26.53 44.11 18.96
CA ALA A 117 -26.73 45.50 18.74
C ALA A 117 -28.07 45.89 19.38
N GLY A 118 -28.08 45.88 20.68
CA GLY A 118 -29.16 46.47 21.44
C GLY A 118 -29.20 47.97 21.20
N GLY A 119 -30.05 48.31 20.31
CA GLY A 119 -30.34 49.72 20.04
C GLY A 119 -31.71 50.05 20.54
#